data_cd9c5e05385666c8e08682149f76575c
#
_entry.id   cd9c5e05385666c8e08682149f76575c
#
_cell.length_a   1.000
_cell.length_b   1.000
_cell.length_c   1.000
_cell.angle_alpha   90.00
_cell.angle_beta   90.00
_cell.angle_gamma   90.00
#
_symmetry.space_group_name_H-M   'P 1'
#
loop_
_entity.id
_entity.type
_entity.pdbx_description
1 polymer ?
#
loop_
_entity_poly.entity_id
_entity_poly.type
_entity_poly.pdbx_seq_one_letter_code
_entity_poly.pdbx_strand_id
1 'polypeptide(L)'
;MRKLTALALAALLAAAPATGQQLPELGDASATVLSPQMERRIGEMAISELRRDAAYLDDPEVNGYLNAIGQRLVSAGADPRQSFIFFALRDPTVNAFAIPGGVIGVHTGLITTAQTESELASVLAHEVAHVTQRHMARQVAVQQQIQPLMLLALAVGILAARSNPGATQAAIVGSQAAGVQAFLNYSRDFEREADRIGFTTLQASGFDVSGMPSFFERLQKSTRLYENNAPAYLRTHPLTTERIADMQGRSANEPYRQTPDSIDFRLVRAKLLAEAGTPQQAVATFEGVIKERRFADEVAARYGYSRALLRARGFAQADAEMATLRKTGVRHPMVENLAAQIKRESGNPEAARAILEAAMKEFPANLALGINYVETLQALGRYPEALDAADRLAKAYPEEPAVHELIAKTYGALGKRTAQHRALAEFYLLKGSLPAAIQQLQLARDAGDADFYTLSAVDARLRDLRTRQAEEKKEMAGK
;
A
#
# COMPACT_ATOMS: atom_id res chain seq x y z
N MET A 1 -56.49 -45.99 8.49
CA MET A 1 -55.02 -45.99 8.40
C MET A 1 -54.45 -45.23 7.19
N ARG A 2 -55.23 -44.98 6.07
CA ARG A 2 -54.69 -44.24 4.88
C ARG A 2 -54.61 -42.70 5.00
N LYS A 3 -55.27 -42.09 6.00
CA LYS A 3 -55.24 -40.61 6.18
C LYS A 3 -54.11 -40.12 7.09
N LEU A 4 -53.53 -40.97 7.91
CA LEU A 4 -52.40 -40.65 8.78
C LEU A 4 -51.02 -40.70 8.04
N THR A 5 -50.94 -41.57 7.03
CA THR A 5 -49.71 -41.65 6.18
C THR A 5 -49.53 -40.46 5.22
N ALA A 6 -50.63 -39.84 4.79
CA ALA A 6 -50.55 -38.64 3.94
C ALA A 6 -50.13 -37.38 4.69
N LEU A 7 -50.46 -37.24 5.98
CA LEU A 7 -50.01 -36.12 6.82
C LEU A 7 -48.55 -36.23 7.23
N ALA A 8 -48.04 -37.44 7.43
CA ALA A 8 -46.60 -37.63 7.73
C ALA A 8 -45.70 -37.37 6.54
N LEU A 9 -46.16 -37.64 5.31
CA LEU A 9 -45.39 -37.37 4.10
C LEU A 9 -45.37 -35.87 3.76
N ALA A 10 -46.45 -35.12 4.10
CA ALA A 10 -46.52 -33.66 3.92
C ALA A 10 -45.62 -32.88 4.93
N ALA A 11 -45.44 -33.45 6.16
CA ALA A 11 -44.59 -32.88 7.18
C ALA A 11 -43.07 -33.10 6.91
N LEU A 12 -42.69 -34.17 6.19
CA LEU A 12 -41.28 -34.40 5.78
C LEU A 12 -40.84 -33.52 4.61
N LEU A 13 -41.74 -32.98 3.81
CA LEU A 13 -41.39 -32.08 2.71
C LEU A 13 -41.27 -30.61 3.15
N ALA A 14 -41.68 -30.26 4.38
CA ALA A 14 -41.55 -28.92 4.94
C ALA A 14 -40.27 -28.67 5.74
N ALA A 15 -39.40 -29.68 5.92
CA ALA A 15 -38.20 -29.60 6.73
C ALA A 15 -36.88 -29.70 5.91
N ALA A 16 -36.94 -29.37 4.61
CA ALA A 16 -35.68 -29.11 3.88
C ALA A 16 -35.12 -27.77 4.36
N PRO A 17 -33.86 -27.73 4.87
CA PRO A 17 -33.23 -26.44 5.11
C PRO A 17 -33.19 -25.71 3.76
N ALA A 18 -33.84 -24.54 3.70
CA ALA A 18 -33.63 -23.60 2.62
C ALA A 18 -32.15 -23.19 2.64
N THR A 19 -31.29 -23.99 2.00
CA THR A 19 -30.04 -23.47 1.52
C THR A 19 -30.41 -22.36 0.58
N GLY A 20 -30.26 -21.12 1.04
CA GLY A 20 -30.38 -19.95 0.18
C GLY A 20 -29.40 -20.14 -0.97
N GLN A 21 -29.84 -20.74 -2.07
CA GLN A 21 -29.20 -20.54 -3.34
C GLN A 21 -29.31 -19.04 -3.57
N GLN A 22 -28.17 -18.36 -3.39
CA GLN A 22 -28.03 -17.03 -3.94
C GLN A 22 -28.43 -17.15 -5.40
N LEU A 23 -29.60 -16.56 -5.72
CA LEU A 23 -30.01 -16.40 -7.11
C LEU A 23 -28.78 -15.84 -7.85
N PRO A 24 -28.40 -16.37 -9.02
CA PRO A 24 -27.39 -15.73 -9.84
C PRO A 24 -27.82 -14.27 -9.95
N GLU A 25 -26.93 -13.36 -9.54
CA GLU A 25 -27.16 -11.94 -9.74
C GLU A 25 -27.52 -11.78 -11.22
N LEU A 26 -28.77 -11.40 -11.50
CA LEU A 26 -29.27 -11.19 -12.86
C LEU A 26 -28.44 -10.05 -13.45
N GLY A 27 -27.33 -10.46 -14.11
CA GLY A 27 -26.54 -9.66 -15.02
C GLY A 27 -26.24 -8.24 -14.55
N ASP A 28 -25.22 -8.09 -13.68
CA ASP A 28 -24.57 -6.78 -13.57
C ASP A 28 -24.07 -6.40 -14.97
N ALA A 29 -24.77 -5.47 -15.63
CA ALA A 29 -24.42 -4.99 -16.97
C ALA A 29 -22.95 -4.51 -17.05
N SER A 30 -22.37 -4.09 -15.92
CA SER A 30 -20.97 -3.70 -15.84
C SER A 30 -20.00 -4.89 -16.00
N ALA A 31 -20.43 -6.11 -15.64
CA ALA A 31 -19.61 -7.32 -15.78
C ALA A 31 -19.42 -7.72 -17.25
N THR A 32 -20.33 -7.32 -18.14
CA THR A 32 -20.19 -7.55 -19.59
C THR A 32 -19.20 -6.59 -20.24
N VAL A 33 -19.02 -5.40 -19.64
CA VAL A 33 -18.12 -4.36 -20.15
C VAL A 33 -16.72 -4.51 -19.52
N LEU A 34 -16.66 -4.75 -18.21
CA LEU A 34 -15.42 -4.94 -17.47
C LEU A 34 -15.57 -6.16 -16.55
N SER A 35 -15.10 -7.31 -17.00
CA SER A 35 -15.19 -8.54 -16.21
C SER A 35 -14.29 -8.48 -14.96
N PRO A 36 -14.59 -9.24 -13.88
CA PRO A 36 -13.72 -9.33 -12.71
C PRO A 36 -12.29 -9.81 -13.02
N GLN A 37 -12.13 -10.63 -14.07
CA GLN A 37 -10.79 -11.05 -14.53
C GLN A 37 -10.03 -9.88 -15.16
N MET A 38 -10.72 -9.04 -15.95
CA MET A 38 -10.14 -7.85 -16.56
C MET A 38 -9.77 -6.82 -15.47
N GLU A 39 -10.63 -6.62 -14.45
CA GLU A 39 -10.32 -5.75 -13.33
C GLU A 39 -9.04 -6.19 -12.61
N ARG A 40 -8.90 -7.49 -12.30
CA ARG A 40 -7.67 -8.02 -11.68
C ARG A 40 -6.45 -7.75 -12.56
N ARG A 41 -6.55 -8.02 -13.87
CA ARG A 41 -5.45 -7.78 -14.80
C ARG A 41 -5.04 -6.30 -14.86
N ILE A 42 -6.02 -5.40 -14.85
CA ILE A 42 -5.76 -3.95 -14.79
C ILE A 42 -5.03 -3.60 -13.50
N GLY A 43 -5.45 -4.14 -12.35
CA GLY A 43 -4.79 -3.95 -11.07
C GLY A 43 -3.34 -4.45 -11.07
N GLU A 44 -3.09 -5.66 -11.60
CA GLU A 44 -1.75 -6.23 -11.73
C GLU A 44 -0.83 -5.37 -12.62
N MET A 45 -1.35 -4.90 -13.76
CA MET A 45 -0.61 -4.01 -14.66
C MET A 45 -0.34 -2.66 -13.99
N ALA A 46 -1.34 -2.10 -13.31
CA ALA A 46 -1.22 -0.82 -12.63
C ALA A 46 -0.19 -0.87 -11.49
N ILE A 47 -0.24 -1.87 -10.61
CA ILE A 47 0.75 -2.00 -9.51
C ILE A 47 2.15 -2.26 -10.04
N SER A 48 2.29 -3.00 -11.14
CA SER A 48 3.56 -3.21 -11.82
C SER A 48 4.16 -1.91 -12.34
N GLU A 49 3.34 -1.04 -12.95
CA GLU A 49 3.77 0.28 -13.41
C GLU A 49 4.11 1.21 -12.25
N LEU A 50 3.24 1.23 -11.23
CA LEU A 50 3.40 2.03 -10.04
C LEU A 50 4.69 1.72 -9.27
N ARG A 51 5.06 0.44 -9.15
CA ARG A 51 6.31 0.02 -8.50
C ARG A 51 7.58 0.54 -9.20
N ARG A 52 7.48 0.98 -10.47
CA ARG A 52 8.58 1.61 -11.22
C ARG A 52 8.65 3.11 -11.06
N ASP A 53 7.59 3.74 -10.57
CA ASP A 53 7.55 5.18 -10.34
C ASP A 53 8.42 5.57 -9.13
N ALA A 54 9.19 6.65 -9.26
CA ALA A 54 10.06 7.17 -8.20
C ALA A 54 9.29 7.60 -6.94
N ALA A 55 8.00 7.86 -7.08
CA ALA A 55 7.14 8.21 -5.95
C ALA A 55 6.57 6.99 -5.23
N TYR A 56 6.67 5.79 -5.78
CA TYR A 56 6.33 4.59 -5.01
C TYR A 56 7.18 4.53 -3.73
N LEU A 57 6.53 4.51 -2.57
CA LEU A 57 7.24 4.40 -1.30
C LEU A 57 7.50 2.93 -0.99
N ASP A 58 8.70 2.48 -1.35
CA ASP A 58 9.16 1.11 -1.07
C ASP A 58 9.64 1.03 0.39
N ASP A 59 8.67 1.05 1.31
CA ASP A 59 8.91 1.03 2.76
C ASP A 59 8.03 -0.05 3.42
N PRO A 60 8.64 -1.16 3.90
CA PRO A 60 7.89 -2.29 4.43
C PRO A 60 7.11 -1.96 5.72
N GLU A 61 7.54 -0.96 6.50
CA GLU A 61 6.81 -0.54 7.70
C GLU A 61 5.54 0.23 7.34
N VAL A 62 5.65 1.18 6.41
CA VAL A 62 4.50 1.99 5.95
C VAL A 62 3.52 1.13 5.17
N ASN A 63 3.99 0.36 4.19
CA ASN A 63 3.12 -0.50 3.37
C ASN A 63 2.53 -1.65 4.21
N GLY A 64 3.28 -2.20 5.15
CA GLY A 64 2.79 -3.19 6.10
C GLY A 64 1.65 -2.65 6.95
N TYR A 65 1.78 -1.43 7.48
CA TYR A 65 0.73 -0.77 8.23
C TYR A 65 -0.53 -0.51 7.37
N LEU A 66 -0.36 0.03 6.16
CA LEU A 66 -1.48 0.29 5.25
C LEU A 66 -2.22 -1.00 4.87
N ASN A 67 -1.50 -2.09 4.64
CA ASN A 67 -2.14 -3.39 4.39
C ASN A 67 -2.85 -3.93 5.64
N ALA A 68 -2.28 -3.77 6.83
CA ALA A 68 -2.93 -4.23 8.07
C ALA A 68 -4.26 -3.51 8.33
N ILE A 69 -4.27 -2.16 8.26
CA ILE A 69 -5.50 -1.37 8.43
C ILE A 69 -6.49 -1.64 7.30
N GLY A 70 -6.01 -1.73 6.05
CA GLY A 70 -6.83 -2.02 4.87
C GLY A 70 -7.49 -3.40 4.95
N GLN A 71 -6.75 -4.44 5.32
CA GLN A 71 -7.30 -5.79 5.48
C GLN A 71 -8.33 -5.86 6.63
N ARG A 72 -8.13 -5.10 7.70
CA ARG A 72 -9.13 -4.96 8.78
C ARG A 72 -10.45 -4.40 8.26
N LEU A 73 -10.39 -3.36 7.39
CA LEU A 73 -11.56 -2.78 6.75
C LEU A 73 -12.21 -3.76 5.76
N VAL A 74 -11.43 -4.39 4.89
CA VAL A 74 -11.92 -5.36 3.90
C VAL A 74 -12.61 -6.55 4.58
N SER A 75 -12.02 -7.08 5.66
CA SER A 75 -12.57 -8.21 6.40
C SER A 75 -13.90 -7.91 7.09
N ALA A 76 -14.19 -6.65 7.36
CA ALA A 76 -15.47 -6.19 7.93
C ALA A 76 -16.50 -5.81 6.84
N GLY A 77 -16.07 -5.71 5.59
CA GLY A 77 -16.92 -5.40 4.44
C GLY A 77 -17.65 -6.61 3.87
N ALA A 78 -18.42 -6.39 2.80
CA ALA A 78 -19.37 -7.36 2.27
C ALA A 78 -18.75 -8.53 1.47
N ASP A 79 -17.53 -8.40 0.89
CA ASP A 79 -16.92 -9.48 0.09
C ASP A 79 -15.45 -9.73 0.45
N PRO A 80 -15.18 -10.70 1.34
CA PRO A 80 -13.82 -11.08 1.75
C PRO A 80 -13.04 -11.83 0.65
N ARG A 81 -13.63 -12.16 -0.49
CA ARG A 81 -13.00 -12.94 -1.57
C ARG A 81 -12.16 -12.07 -2.51
N GLN A 82 -12.33 -10.76 -2.48
CA GLN A 82 -11.57 -9.83 -3.31
C GLN A 82 -10.20 -9.55 -2.67
N SER A 83 -9.14 -9.71 -3.47
CA SER A 83 -7.79 -9.35 -3.04
C SER A 83 -7.61 -7.84 -3.07
N PHE A 84 -6.97 -7.31 -2.03
CA PHE A 84 -6.63 -5.88 -1.94
C PHE A 84 -5.14 -5.70 -1.66
N ILE A 85 -4.56 -4.69 -2.29
CA ILE A 85 -3.18 -4.25 -2.09
C ILE A 85 -3.22 -2.76 -1.75
N PHE A 86 -2.68 -2.41 -0.58
CA PHE A 86 -2.52 -1.03 -0.14
C PHE A 86 -1.05 -0.64 -0.18
N PHE A 87 -0.75 0.52 -0.74
CA PHE A 87 0.62 1.01 -0.86
C PHE A 87 0.67 2.53 -0.71
N ALA A 88 1.84 3.04 -0.28
CA ALA A 88 2.06 4.46 -0.13
C ALA A 88 2.77 5.05 -1.36
N LEU A 89 2.45 6.32 -1.62
CA LEU A 89 3.14 7.16 -2.59
C LEU A 89 3.77 8.35 -1.89
N ARG A 90 5.04 8.62 -2.16
CA ARG A 90 5.79 9.77 -1.65
C ARG A 90 5.29 11.04 -2.32
N ASP A 91 4.17 11.55 -1.83
CA ASP A 91 3.51 12.76 -2.31
C ASP A 91 2.93 13.52 -1.12
N PRO A 92 3.29 14.80 -0.91
CA PRO A 92 2.81 15.59 0.22
C PRO A 92 1.35 16.05 0.09
N THR A 93 0.73 15.82 -1.06
CA THR A 93 -0.70 16.19 -1.25
C THR A 93 -1.61 15.21 -0.51
N VAL A 94 -2.76 15.71 -0.06
CA VAL A 94 -3.80 14.86 0.53
C VAL A 94 -4.52 14.14 -0.60
N ASN A 95 -4.31 12.84 -0.73
CA ASN A 95 -4.98 12.00 -1.74
C ASN A 95 -4.95 10.52 -1.37
N ALA A 96 -5.97 9.79 -1.83
CA ALA A 96 -6.01 8.35 -1.98
C ALA A 96 -6.77 8.03 -3.26
N PHE A 97 -6.62 6.83 -3.79
CA PHE A 97 -7.35 6.41 -4.99
C PHE A 97 -7.44 4.89 -5.07
N ALA A 98 -8.52 4.42 -5.67
CA ALA A 98 -8.73 3.01 -5.97
C ALA A 98 -8.60 2.75 -7.47
N ILE A 99 -7.94 1.63 -7.81
CA ILE A 99 -7.85 1.08 -9.18
C ILE A 99 -8.62 -0.25 -9.21
N PRO A 100 -9.28 -0.61 -10.34
CA PRO A 100 -9.89 -1.92 -10.48
C PRO A 100 -8.93 -3.05 -10.12
N GLY A 101 -9.47 -4.12 -9.55
CA GLY A 101 -8.65 -5.24 -9.07
C GLY A 101 -8.17 -5.11 -7.64
N GLY A 102 -8.65 -4.09 -6.90
CA GLY A 102 -8.38 -3.95 -5.47
C GLY A 102 -7.05 -3.26 -5.13
N VAL A 103 -6.50 -2.46 -6.03
CA VAL A 103 -5.25 -1.74 -5.80
C VAL A 103 -5.57 -0.33 -5.28
N ILE A 104 -5.14 -0.01 -4.05
CA ILE A 104 -5.41 1.26 -3.39
C ILE A 104 -4.11 1.98 -3.07
N GLY A 105 -3.94 3.16 -3.66
CA GLY A 105 -2.81 4.05 -3.45
C GLY A 105 -3.11 5.14 -2.44
N VAL A 106 -2.17 5.41 -1.54
CA VAL A 106 -2.30 6.38 -0.45
C VAL A 106 -1.12 7.35 -0.49
N HIS A 107 -1.39 8.64 -0.65
CA HIS A 107 -0.33 9.63 -0.58
C HIS A 107 0.15 9.82 0.86
N THR A 108 1.45 9.99 1.05
CA THR A 108 2.02 10.27 2.39
C THR A 108 1.42 11.52 3.02
N GLY A 109 0.99 12.50 2.21
CA GLY A 109 0.28 13.70 2.66
C GLY A 109 -1.04 13.41 3.34
N LEU A 110 -1.79 12.38 2.92
CA LEU A 110 -3.01 11.95 3.61
C LEU A 110 -2.69 11.43 5.01
N ILE A 111 -1.69 10.53 5.14
CA ILE A 111 -1.31 9.92 6.42
C ILE A 111 -0.82 10.99 7.41
N THR A 112 -0.02 11.94 6.93
CA THR A 112 0.52 13.01 7.79
C THR A 112 -0.52 14.06 8.18
N THR A 113 -1.56 14.26 7.35
CA THR A 113 -2.65 15.22 7.60
C THR A 113 -3.72 14.65 8.54
N ALA A 114 -3.99 13.34 8.48
CA ALA A 114 -4.91 12.67 9.39
C ALA A 114 -4.44 12.87 10.84
N GLN A 115 -5.36 13.29 11.72
CA GLN A 115 -5.06 13.51 13.14
C GLN A 115 -5.31 12.27 13.98
N THR A 116 -6.25 11.42 13.52
CA THR A 116 -6.54 10.13 14.15
C THR A 116 -6.46 9.01 13.13
N GLU A 117 -6.24 7.80 13.62
CA GLU A 117 -6.26 6.59 12.77
C GLU A 117 -7.64 6.39 12.13
N SER A 118 -8.71 6.75 12.84
CA SER A 118 -10.08 6.67 12.33
C SER A 118 -10.34 7.64 11.17
N GLU A 119 -9.70 8.82 11.14
CA GLU A 119 -9.73 9.71 9.97
C GLU A 119 -9.09 9.04 8.75
N LEU A 120 -7.90 8.45 8.89
CA LEU A 120 -7.25 7.70 7.80
C LEU A 120 -8.08 6.49 7.36
N ALA A 121 -8.56 5.70 8.33
CA ALA A 121 -9.40 4.54 8.08
C ALA A 121 -10.69 4.90 7.34
N SER A 122 -11.28 6.07 7.60
CA SER A 122 -12.49 6.53 6.93
C SER A 122 -12.28 6.74 5.42
N VAL A 123 -11.13 7.31 5.03
CA VAL A 123 -10.78 7.48 3.61
C VAL A 123 -10.51 6.12 2.96
N LEU A 124 -9.76 5.24 3.64
CA LEU A 124 -9.51 3.89 3.12
C LEU A 124 -10.81 3.08 2.97
N ALA A 125 -11.76 3.20 3.91
CA ALA A 125 -13.07 2.56 3.82
C ALA A 125 -13.88 3.08 2.63
N HIS A 126 -13.79 4.37 2.32
CA HIS A 126 -14.39 4.99 1.14
C HIS A 126 -13.77 4.42 -0.16
N GLU A 127 -12.45 4.30 -0.23
CA GLU A 127 -11.77 3.69 -1.39
C GLU A 127 -12.10 2.20 -1.55
N VAL A 128 -12.16 1.45 -0.45
CA VAL A 128 -12.62 0.06 -0.44
C VAL A 128 -14.07 -0.04 -0.97
N ALA A 129 -14.94 0.89 -0.61
CA ALA A 129 -16.31 0.93 -1.11
C ALA A 129 -16.35 1.15 -2.64
N HIS A 130 -15.51 2.03 -3.19
CA HIS A 130 -15.41 2.22 -4.64
C HIS A 130 -15.06 0.92 -5.38
N VAL A 131 -14.15 0.12 -4.82
CA VAL A 131 -13.77 -1.17 -5.41
C VAL A 131 -14.86 -2.21 -5.26
N THR A 132 -15.39 -2.39 -4.03
CA THR A 132 -16.41 -3.43 -3.75
C THR A 132 -17.72 -3.18 -4.50
N GLN A 133 -18.09 -1.91 -4.69
CA GLN A 133 -19.26 -1.52 -5.47
C GLN A 133 -18.97 -1.42 -6.97
N ARG A 134 -17.76 -1.72 -7.40
CA ARG A 134 -17.34 -1.71 -8.80
C ARG A 134 -17.69 -0.40 -9.51
N HIS A 135 -17.53 0.75 -8.82
CA HIS A 135 -17.96 2.05 -9.35
C HIS A 135 -17.30 2.36 -10.69
N MET A 136 -16.02 1.99 -10.86
CA MET A 136 -15.31 2.18 -12.11
C MET A 136 -15.89 1.33 -13.25
N ALA A 137 -16.21 0.05 -13.00
CA ALA A 137 -16.84 -0.81 -14.00
C ALA A 137 -18.22 -0.32 -14.39
N ARG A 138 -19.03 0.13 -13.42
CA ARG A 138 -20.36 0.72 -13.64
C ARG A 138 -20.26 2.01 -14.45
N GLN A 139 -19.28 2.86 -14.19
CA GLN A 139 -19.08 4.09 -14.96
C GLN A 139 -18.67 3.81 -16.42
N VAL A 140 -17.78 2.82 -16.63
CA VAL A 140 -17.39 2.37 -17.98
C VAL A 140 -18.61 1.82 -18.73
N ALA A 141 -19.47 1.05 -18.06
CA ALA A 141 -20.70 0.53 -18.65
C ALA A 141 -21.66 1.64 -19.13
N VAL A 142 -21.77 2.71 -18.36
CA VAL A 142 -22.57 3.89 -18.74
C VAL A 142 -21.98 4.60 -19.96
N GLN A 143 -20.69 4.66 -20.09
CA GLN A 143 -20.00 5.39 -21.17
C GLN A 143 -19.69 4.54 -22.41
N GLN A 144 -20.06 3.27 -22.45
CA GLN A 144 -20.00 2.24 -23.52
C GLN A 144 -18.84 2.28 -24.55
N GLN A 145 -17.89 3.18 -24.48
CA GLN A 145 -16.86 3.38 -25.51
C GLN A 145 -15.41 3.38 -25.00
N ILE A 146 -15.19 3.19 -23.68
CA ILE A 146 -13.85 3.33 -23.12
C ILE A 146 -13.17 1.97 -23.03
N GLN A 147 -12.11 1.77 -23.83
CA GLN A 147 -11.31 0.54 -23.84
C GLN A 147 -10.51 0.34 -22.54
N PRO A 148 -10.23 -0.91 -22.11
CA PRO A 148 -9.40 -1.21 -20.92
C PRO A 148 -8.04 -0.51 -20.89
N LEU A 149 -7.50 -0.19 -22.08
CA LEU A 149 -6.24 0.57 -22.21
C LEU A 149 -6.34 1.99 -21.62
N MET A 150 -7.52 2.61 -21.62
CA MET A 150 -7.74 3.92 -20.99
C MET A 150 -7.73 3.85 -19.46
N LEU A 151 -8.07 2.70 -18.87
CA LEU A 151 -7.97 2.50 -17.43
C LEU A 151 -6.50 2.43 -16.98
N LEU A 152 -5.64 1.82 -17.79
CA LEU A 152 -4.20 1.85 -17.56
C LEU A 152 -3.64 3.28 -17.73
N ALA A 153 -4.08 3.98 -18.77
CA ALA A 153 -3.71 5.39 -18.97
C ALA A 153 -4.20 6.28 -17.81
N LEU A 154 -5.31 5.94 -17.16
CA LEU A 154 -5.78 6.60 -15.95
C LEU A 154 -4.82 6.39 -14.78
N ALA A 155 -4.39 5.16 -14.52
CA ALA A 155 -3.42 4.87 -13.46
C ALA A 155 -2.09 5.60 -13.71
N VAL A 156 -1.60 5.58 -14.95
CA VAL A 156 -0.40 6.32 -15.38
C VAL A 156 -0.63 7.83 -15.32
N GLY A 157 -1.84 8.31 -15.67
CA GLY A 157 -2.21 9.73 -15.60
C GLY A 157 -2.27 10.27 -14.16
N ILE A 158 -2.75 9.47 -13.21
CA ILE A 158 -2.69 9.77 -11.78
C ILE A 158 -1.22 9.94 -11.32
N LEU A 159 -0.32 9.11 -11.82
CA LEU A 159 1.11 9.19 -11.54
C LEU A 159 1.76 10.42 -12.17
N ALA A 160 1.50 10.67 -13.47
CA ALA A 160 2.07 11.80 -14.18
C ALA A 160 1.62 13.16 -13.64
N ALA A 161 0.37 13.26 -13.15
CA ALA A 161 -0.17 14.45 -12.49
C ALA A 161 0.61 14.87 -11.24
N ARG A 162 1.41 13.96 -10.69
CA ARG A 162 2.23 14.18 -9.47
C ARG A 162 3.57 14.82 -9.76
N SER A 163 4.18 14.51 -10.89
CA SER A 163 5.57 14.92 -11.18
C SER A 163 5.68 16.32 -11.82
N ASN A 164 4.63 16.83 -12.46
CA ASN A 164 4.67 18.14 -13.10
C ASN A 164 3.25 18.68 -13.43
N PRO A 165 2.76 19.71 -12.73
CA PRO A 165 1.47 20.37 -13.06
C PRO A 165 1.41 20.90 -14.49
N GLY A 166 2.54 21.31 -15.07
CA GLY A 166 2.65 21.74 -16.47
C GLY A 166 2.60 20.59 -17.47
N ALA A 167 3.17 19.42 -17.14
CA ALA A 167 3.08 18.23 -17.96
C ALA A 167 1.68 17.60 -17.95
N THR A 168 0.95 17.78 -16.84
CA THR A 168 -0.47 17.41 -16.75
C THR A 168 -1.29 18.18 -17.79
N GLN A 169 -1.02 19.48 -17.96
CA GLN A 169 -1.72 20.32 -18.92
C GLN A 169 -1.38 19.94 -20.36
N ALA A 170 -0.13 19.56 -20.64
CA ALA A 170 0.31 19.09 -21.94
C ALA A 170 -0.22 17.69 -22.30
N ALA A 171 -0.29 16.77 -21.35
CA ALA A 171 -0.89 15.43 -21.50
C ALA A 171 -2.42 15.50 -21.63
N ILE A 172 -3.06 16.48 -20.97
CA ILE A 172 -4.50 16.74 -21.00
C ILE A 172 -4.93 17.33 -22.36
N VAL A 173 -4.07 18.10 -23.02
CA VAL A 173 -4.39 18.78 -24.29
C VAL A 173 -4.44 17.82 -25.49
N GLY A 174 -3.83 16.64 -25.38
CA GLY A 174 -4.02 15.61 -26.41
C GLY A 174 -5.38 14.93 -26.30
N SER A 175 -6.31 15.27 -27.15
CA SER A 175 -7.63 14.74 -27.53
C SER A 175 -8.31 13.56 -26.76
N GLN A 176 -7.65 12.92 -25.77
CA GLN A 176 -8.18 11.84 -24.93
C GLN A 176 -8.50 12.29 -23.49
N ALA A 177 -8.12 13.50 -23.13
CA ALA A 177 -8.24 14.03 -21.77
C ALA A 177 -9.69 14.21 -21.29
N ALA A 178 -10.60 14.53 -22.19
CA ALA A 178 -12.03 14.67 -21.84
C ALA A 178 -12.63 13.35 -21.33
N GLY A 179 -12.19 12.22 -21.89
CA GLY A 179 -12.60 10.88 -21.41
C GLY A 179 -12.00 10.52 -20.06
N VAL A 180 -10.73 10.86 -19.83
CA VAL A 180 -10.05 10.62 -18.56
C VAL A 180 -10.63 11.52 -17.45
N GLN A 181 -10.90 12.78 -17.73
CA GLN A 181 -11.52 13.70 -16.76
C GLN A 181 -12.95 13.27 -16.41
N ALA A 182 -13.75 12.83 -17.39
CA ALA A 182 -15.10 12.30 -17.15
C ALA A 182 -15.03 10.97 -16.36
N PHE A 183 -13.96 10.20 -16.55
CA PHE A 183 -13.72 8.95 -15.85
C PHE A 183 -13.30 9.17 -14.39
N LEU A 184 -12.52 10.23 -14.12
CA LEU A 184 -12.10 10.62 -12.77
C LEU A 184 -13.24 11.29 -11.96
N ASN A 185 -14.21 11.89 -12.65
CA ASN A 185 -15.39 12.45 -12.00
C ASN A 185 -16.42 11.33 -11.74
N TYR A 186 -16.25 10.62 -10.64
CA TYR A 186 -17.31 9.73 -10.16
C TYR A 186 -18.61 10.51 -10.03
N SER A 187 -19.71 9.90 -10.46
CA SER A 187 -21.00 10.56 -10.32
C SER A 187 -21.27 10.84 -8.85
N ARG A 188 -22.00 11.92 -8.54
CA ARG A 188 -22.37 12.24 -7.15
C ARG A 188 -23.08 11.10 -6.44
N ASP A 189 -23.72 10.21 -7.20
CA ASP A 189 -24.39 9.04 -6.64
C ASP A 189 -23.39 7.99 -6.17
N PHE A 190 -22.32 7.73 -6.93
CA PHE A 190 -21.26 6.83 -6.52
C PHE A 190 -20.50 7.34 -5.28
N GLU A 191 -20.29 8.66 -5.19
CA GLU A 191 -19.68 9.25 -4.00
C GLU A 191 -20.57 9.05 -2.76
N ARG A 192 -21.89 9.29 -2.88
CA ARG A 192 -22.85 9.05 -1.78
C ARG A 192 -22.93 7.57 -1.39
N GLU A 193 -22.87 6.67 -2.37
CA GLU A 193 -22.86 5.22 -2.13
C GLU A 193 -21.56 4.82 -1.40
N ALA A 194 -20.41 5.30 -1.86
CA ALA A 194 -19.11 5.04 -1.23
C ALA A 194 -19.03 5.57 0.21
N ASP A 195 -19.57 6.77 0.47
CA ASP A 195 -19.65 7.33 1.83
C ASP A 195 -20.47 6.42 2.76
N ARG A 196 -21.64 5.97 2.32
CA ARG A 196 -22.55 5.16 3.15
C ARG A 196 -21.97 3.78 3.43
N ILE A 197 -21.42 3.13 2.43
CA ILE A 197 -20.82 1.80 2.57
C ILE A 197 -19.52 1.93 3.36
N GLY A 198 -18.68 2.93 3.06
CA GLY A 198 -17.46 3.22 3.80
C GLY A 198 -17.74 3.50 5.28
N PHE A 199 -18.79 4.27 5.61
CA PHE A 199 -19.22 4.51 6.98
C PHE A 199 -19.58 3.22 7.71
N THR A 200 -20.39 2.36 7.07
CA THR A 200 -20.78 1.05 7.63
C THR A 200 -19.56 0.14 7.83
N THR A 201 -18.65 0.12 6.86
CA THR A 201 -17.39 -0.65 6.94
C THR A 201 -16.50 -0.14 8.07
N LEU A 202 -16.38 1.19 8.22
CA LEU A 202 -15.62 1.83 9.30
C LEU A 202 -16.17 1.42 10.68
N GLN A 203 -17.50 1.47 10.84
CA GLN A 203 -18.19 1.05 12.05
C GLN A 203 -17.98 -0.43 12.37
N ALA A 204 -18.18 -1.30 11.38
CA ALA A 204 -18.03 -2.75 11.53
C ALA A 204 -16.58 -3.14 11.85
N SER A 205 -15.60 -2.37 11.35
CA SER A 205 -14.18 -2.54 11.65
C SER A 205 -13.78 -2.04 13.04
N GLY A 206 -14.70 -1.43 13.79
CA GLY A 206 -14.46 -0.94 15.14
C GLY A 206 -13.64 0.34 15.23
N PHE A 207 -13.59 1.14 14.16
CA PHE A 207 -13.07 2.51 14.19
C PHE A 207 -14.14 3.50 14.66
N ASP A 208 -13.71 4.70 15.05
CA ASP A 208 -14.62 5.78 15.38
C ASP A 208 -15.22 6.38 14.10
N VAL A 209 -16.55 6.24 13.95
CA VAL A 209 -17.26 6.74 12.76
C VAL A 209 -17.22 8.27 12.63
N SER A 210 -16.98 9.00 13.74
CA SER A 210 -16.80 10.45 13.72
C SER A 210 -15.54 10.89 12.95
N GLY A 211 -14.61 9.95 12.69
CA GLY A 211 -13.43 10.20 11.85
C GLY A 211 -13.79 10.64 10.43
N MET A 212 -14.87 10.11 9.84
CA MET A 212 -15.26 10.47 8.47
C MET A 212 -15.73 11.94 8.37
N PRO A 213 -16.75 12.41 9.11
CA PRO A 213 -17.13 13.82 9.05
C PRO A 213 -16.01 14.75 9.53
N SER A 214 -15.20 14.37 10.52
CA SER A 214 -14.07 15.18 10.99
C SER A 214 -13.03 15.40 9.89
N PHE A 215 -12.72 14.35 9.12
CA PHE A 215 -11.80 14.47 8.00
C PHE A 215 -12.39 15.33 6.88
N PHE A 216 -13.67 15.20 6.57
CA PHE A 216 -14.36 16.04 5.58
C PHE A 216 -14.32 17.52 5.94
N GLU A 217 -14.57 17.87 7.22
CA GLU A 217 -14.46 19.25 7.70
C GLU A 217 -13.02 19.79 7.56
N ARG A 218 -12.03 18.95 7.84
CA ARG A 218 -10.61 19.31 7.68
C ARG A 218 -10.29 19.63 6.22
N LEU A 219 -10.73 18.78 5.29
CA LEU A 219 -10.58 19.01 3.86
C LEU A 219 -11.28 20.30 3.41
N GLN A 220 -12.49 20.52 3.89
CA GLN A 220 -13.26 21.75 3.59
C GLN A 220 -12.56 23.01 4.10
N LYS A 221 -11.99 22.96 5.32
CA LYS A 221 -11.23 24.09 5.88
C LYS A 221 -9.95 24.36 5.08
N SER A 222 -9.27 23.31 4.62
CA SER A 222 -8.06 23.47 3.81
C SER A 222 -8.34 24.12 2.45
N THR A 223 -9.48 23.84 1.81
CA THR A 223 -9.86 24.46 0.54
C THR A 223 -10.11 25.96 0.65
N ARG A 224 -10.64 26.42 1.78
CA ARG A 224 -10.89 27.86 1.98
C ARG A 224 -9.61 28.70 2.09
N LEU A 225 -8.48 28.07 2.47
CA LEU A 225 -7.18 28.72 2.57
C LEU A 225 -6.42 28.79 1.24
N TYR A 226 -6.86 28.03 0.22
CA TYR A 226 -6.19 27.90 -1.07
C TYR A 226 -7.20 28.15 -2.19
N GLU A 227 -7.49 29.43 -2.48
CA GLU A 227 -8.50 29.85 -3.47
C GLU A 227 -8.36 29.24 -4.88
N ASN A 228 -7.20 28.65 -5.23
CA ASN A 228 -6.96 28.06 -6.55
C ASN A 228 -6.35 26.65 -6.53
N ASN A 229 -6.21 25.99 -5.37
CA ASN A 229 -5.53 24.69 -5.27
C ASN A 229 -6.24 23.72 -4.32
N ALA A 230 -7.47 23.30 -4.67
CA ALA A 230 -8.16 22.27 -3.91
C ALA A 230 -7.25 21.02 -3.78
N PRO A 231 -7.22 20.36 -2.59
CA PRO A 231 -6.51 19.10 -2.40
C PRO A 231 -6.80 18.12 -3.53
N ALA A 232 -5.79 17.36 -3.95
CA ALA A 232 -5.91 16.43 -5.08
C ALA A 232 -7.10 15.47 -4.90
N TYR A 233 -7.35 15.03 -3.68
CA TYR A 233 -8.49 14.20 -3.30
C TYR A 233 -9.84 14.81 -3.70
N LEU A 234 -10.03 16.11 -3.48
CA LEU A 234 -11.31 16.78 -3.78
C LEU A 234 -11.55 16.99 -5.29
N ARG A 235 -10.55 16.81 -6.11
CA ARG A 235 -10.71 16.84 -7.58
C ARG A 235 -11.30 15.55 -8.13
N THR A 236 -10.99 14.43 -7.50
CA THR A 236 -11.52 13.10 -7.85
C THR A 236 -12.76 12.75 -7.03
N HIS A 237 -12.86 13.25 -5.79
CA HIS A 237 -13.96 13.03 -4.85
C HIS A 237 -14.55 14.37 -4.41
N PRO A 238 -15.41 15.01 -5.22
CA PRO A 238 -15.97 16.31 -4.89
C PRO A 238 -16.76 16.27 -3.57
N LEU A 239 -16.36 17.11 -2.62
CA LEU A 239 -16.99 17.19 -1.31
C LEU A 239 -18.07 18.27 -1.31
N THR A 240 -19.33 17.85 -1.27
CA THR A 240 -20.47 18.74 -1.17
C THR A 240 -20.91 18.94 0.28
N THR A 241 -21.58 20.07 0.57
CA THR A 241 -22.18 20.31 1.90
C THR A 241 -23.18 19.21 2.27
N GLU A 242 -23.87 18.63 1.28
CA GLU A 242 -24.80 17.52 1.47
C GLU A 242 -24.10 16.26 1.98
N ARG A 243 -22.93 15.87 1.39
CA ARG A 243 -22.15 14.72 1.84
C ARG A 243 -21.67 14.90 3.30
N ILE A 244 -21.18 16.09 3.63
CA ILE A 244 -20.75 16.42 5.00
C ILE A 244 -21.93 16.27 5.96
N ALA A 245 -23.09 16.86 5.63
CA ALA A 245 -24.28 16.81 6.49
C ALA A 245 -24.83 15.37 6.65
N ASP A 246 -24.82 14.54 5.58
CA ASP A 246 -25.25 13.12 5.66
C ASP A 246 -24.32 12.35 6.65
N MET A 247 -23.01 12.51 6.55
CA MET A 247 -22.07 11.82 7.43
C MET A 247 -22.13 12.33 8.88
N GLN A 248 -22.31 13.64 9.07
CA GLN A 248 -22.54 14.21 10.41
C GLN A 248 -23.83 13.67 11.03
N GLY A 249 -24.94 13.64 10.28
CA GLY A 249 -26.21 13.11 10.74
C GLY A 249 -26.14 11.62 11.09
N ARG A 250 -25.44 10.81 10.31
CA ARG A 250 -25.22 9.39 10.62
C ARG A 250 -24.36 9.21 11.86
N SER A 251 -23.25 9.94 11.96
CA SER A 251 -22.35 9.87 13.11
C SER A 251 -23.02 10.32 14.40
N ALA A 252 -23.90 11.33 14.35
CA ALA A 252 -24.64 11.81 15.52
C ALA A 252 -25.66 10.80 16.07
N ASN A 253 -26.13 9.87 15.23
CA ASN A 253 -27.06 8.81 15.63
C ASN A 253 -26.37 7.57 16.21
N GLU A 254 -25.03 7.49 16.12
CA GLU A 254 -24.26 6.37 16.66
C GLU A 254 -23.81 6.67 18.11
N PRO A 255 -23.76 5.67 18.97
CA PRO A 255 -23.18 5.82 20.29
C PRO A 255 -21.72 6.28 20.20
N TYR A 256 -21.33 7.29 20.97
CA TYR A 256 -19.94 7.72 21.03
C TYR A 256 -19.05 6.55 21.47
N ARG A 257 -18.08 6.23 20.63
CA ARG A 257 -17.09 5.18 20.89
C ARG A 257 -15.69 5.77 20.78
N GLN A 258 -15.02 5.92 21.90
CA GLN A 258 -13.63 6.33 21.89
C GLN A 258 -12.76 5.16 21.39
N THR A 259 -12.17 5.31 20.21
CA THR A 259 -11.22 4.35 19.66
C THR A 259 -9.83 4.97 19.69
N PRO A 260 -8.93 4.50 20.57
CA PRO A 260 -7.56 5.03 20.62
C PRO A 260 -6.80 4.70 19.34
N ASP A 261 -5.97 5.62 18.91
CA ASP A 261 -5.05 5.38 17.80
C ASP A 261 -4.08 4.24 18.13
N SER A 262 -3.80 3.39 17.15
CA SER A 262 -2.77 2.36 17.29
C SER A 262 -1.37 2.98 17.41
N ILE A 263 -0.46 2.25 18.04
CA ILE A 263 0.96 2.64 18.09
C ILE A 263 1.55 2.66 16.67
N ASP A 264 1.12 1.74 15.79
CA ASP A 264 1.55 1.68 14.40
C ASP A 264 1.23 2.97 13.64
N PHE A 265 -0.01 3.46 13.73
CA PHE A 265 -0.41 4.74 13.12
C PHE A 265 0.48 5.88 13.59
N ARG A 266 0.66 6.00 14.90
CA ARG A 266 1.44 7.09 15.49
C ARG A 266 2.89 7.08 15.06
N LEU A 267 3.52 5.89 15.02
CA LEU A 267 4.91 5.73 14.59
C LEU A 267 5.09 5.92 13.08
N VAL A 268 4.19 5.36 12.26
CA VAL A 268 4.22 5.56 10.79
C VAL A 268 4.05 7.03 10.45
N ARG A 269 3.09 7.71 11.09
CA ARG A 269 2.88 9.15 10.90
C ARG A 269 4.12 9.96 11.32
N ALA A 270 4.71 9.66 12.46
CA ALA A 270 5.93 10.31 12.94
C ALA A 270 7.13 10.06 12.00
N LYS A 271 7.28 8.84 11.46
CA LYS A 271 8.26 8.49 10.45
C LYS A 271 8.13 9.37 9.20
N LEU A 272 6.92 9.44 8.65
CA LEU A 272 6.66 10.22 7.43
C LEU A 272 6.85 11.73 7.66
N LEU A 273 6.47 12.26 8.82
CA LEU A 273 6.75 13.64 9.21
C LEU A 273 8.26 13.91 9.35
N ALA A 274 9.02 12.97 9.91
CA ALA A 274 10.48 13.07 10.00
C ALA A 274 11.16 12.97 8.63
N GLU A 275 10.52 12.38 7.63
CA GLU A 275 11.02 12.27 6.26
C GLU A 275 10.61 13.45 5.37
N ALA A 276 9.68 14.28 5.80
CA ALA A 276 9.24 15.46 5.08
C ALA A 276 10.31 16.59 5.09
N GLY A 277 10.37 17.35 4.01
CA GLY A 277 11.28 18.49 3.89
C GLY A 277 12.76 18.12 4.01
N THR A 278 13.58 19.11 4.41
CA THR A 278 15.01 18.87 4.64
C THR A 278 15.25 18.22 6.00
N PRO A 279 16.36 17.44 6.17
CA PRO A 279 16.70 16.85 7.47
C PRO A 279 16.78 17.88 8.60
N GLN A 280 17.33 19.07 8.33
CA GLN A 280 17.48 20.15 9.31
C GLN A 280 16.12 20.72 9.74
N GLN A 281 15.18 20.90 8.80
CA GLN A 281 13.82 21.33 9.11
C GLN A 281 13.09 20.29 9.97
N ALA A 282 13.21 19.01 9.64
CA ALA A 282 12.61 17.95 10.44
C ALA A 282 13.18 17.93 11.87
N VAL A 283 14.51 18.02 12.02
CA VAL A 283 15.16 18.11 13.34
C VAL A 283 14.63 19.30 14.14
N ALA A 284 14.62 20.50 13.55
CA ALA A 284 14.13 21.71 14.24
C ALA A 284 12.67 21.59 14.68
N THR A 285 11.83 21.00 13.83
CA THR A 285 10.39 20.77 14.13
C THR A 285 10.22 19.85 15.33
N PHE A 286 10.85 18.66 15.31
CA PHE A 286 10.72 17.70 16.41
C PHE A 286 11.40 18.17 17.67
N GLU A 287 12.56 18.86 17.59
CA GLU A 287 13.22 19.47 18.74
C GLU A 287 12.31 20.49 19.45
N GLY A 288 11.63 21.36 18.68
CA GLY A 288 10.64 22.30 19.22
C GLY A 288 9.50 21.58 19.92
N VAL A 289 8.93 20.54 19.28
CA VAL A 289 7.83 19.73 19.86
C VAL A 289 8.25 19.08 21.18
N ILE A 290 9.46 18.54 21.27
CA ILE A 290 9.99 17.89 22.49
C ILE A 290 10.27 18.94 23.59
N LYS A 291 10.96 20.04 23.26
CA LYS A 291 11.31 21.10 24.23
C LYS A 291 10.08 21.76 24.83
N GLU A 292 9.08 22.03 24.03
CA GLU A 292 7.84 22.71 24.46
C GLU A 292 6.78 21.73 24.98
N ARG A 293 7.08 20.42 24.99
CA ARG A 293 6.15 19.33 25.38
C ARG A 293 4.80 19.40 24.66
N ARG A 294 4.81 19.83 23.38
CA ARG A 294 3.61 19.95 22.53
C ARG A 294 3.38 18.67 21.72
N PHE A 295 3.34 17.55 22.38
CA PHE A 295 3.06 16.25 21.76
C PHE A 295 1.84 15.59 22.41
N ALA A 296 1.01 14.96 21.60
CA ALA A 296 -0.08 14.11 22.06
C ALA A 296 0.44 12.74 22.53
N ASP A 297 1.57 12.29 21.94
CA ASP A 297 2.23 11.03 22.26
C ASP A 297 3.75 11.22 22.30
N GLU A 298 4.35 10.97 23.45
CA GLU A 298 5.79 11.14 23.66
C GLU A 298 6.61 10.11 22.89
N VAL A 299 6.12 8.87 22.78
CA VAL A 299 6.81 7.79 22.06
C VAL A 299 6.93 8.15 20.58
N ALA A 300 5.83 8.55 19.95
CA ALA A 300 5.83 8.96 18.55
C ALA A 300 6.69 10.20 18.30
N ALA A 301 6.64 11.20 19.19
CA ALA A 301 7.45 12.42 19.08
C ALA A 301 8.95 12.11 19.15
N ARG A 302 9.38 11.28 20.13
CA ARG A 302 10.78 10.88 20.28
C ARG A 302 11.25 9.97 19.14
N TYR A 303 10.37 9.07 18.66
CA TYR A 303 10.66 8.25 17.48
C TYR A 303 10.91 9.12 16.24
N GLY A 304 10.02 10.08 15.96
CA GLY A 304 10.17 11.03 14.85
C GLY A 304 11.44 11.88 14.99
N TYR A 305 11.76 12.35 16.20
CA TYR A 305 12.98 13.10 16.46
C TYR A 305 14.23 12.27 16.21
N SER A 306 14.29 11.02 16.73
CA SER A 306 15.40 10.10 16.48
C SER A 306 15.56 9.81 14.98
N ARG A 307 14.47 9.65 14.24
CA ARG A 307 14.48 9.45 12.78
C ARG A 307 15.00 10.69 12.03
N ALA A 308 14.56 11.89 12.42
CA ALA A 308 15.04 13.15 11.85
C ALA A 308 16.54 13.36 12.09
N LEU A 309 17.01 13.08 13.32
CA LEU A 309 18.43 13.14 13.69
C LEU A 309 19.27 12.15 12.89
N LEU A 310 18.78 10.92 12.69
CA LEU A 310 19.45 9.93 11.85
C LEU A 310 19.61 10.44 10.41
N ARG A 311 18.54 10.99 9.80
CA ARG A 311 18.61 11.62 8.47
C ARG A 311 19.63 12.76 8.40
N ALA A 312 19.73 13.54 9.47
CA ALA A 312 20.68 14.65 9.59
C ALA A 312 22.10 14.17 9.96
N ARG A 313 22.35 12.86 10.07
CA ARG A 313 23.60 12.25 10.52
C ARG A 313 24.04 12.65 11.95
N GLY A 314 23.09 13.10 12.76
CA GLY A 314 23.31 13.41 14.18
C GLY A 314 23.28 12.13 15.04
N PHE A 315 24.12 11.15 14.75
CA PHE A 315 24.06 9.79 15.30
C PHE A 315 24.09 9.75 16.83
N ALA A 316 24.95 10.53 17.47
CA ALA A 316 25.08 10.55 18.93
C ALA A 316 23.77 11.05 19.59
N GLN A 317 23.15 12.09 19.03
CA GLN A 317 21.88 12.62 19.52
C GLN A 317 20.73 11.64 19.23
N ALA A 318 20.71 11.03 18.04
CA ALA A 318 19.71 10.02 17.68
C ALA A 318 19.75 8.82 18.64
N ASP A 319 20.95 8.36 19.01
CA ASP A 319 21.14 7.26 19.97
C ASP A 319 20.68 7.64 21.39
N ALA A 320 20.97 8.86 21.84
CA ALA A 320 20.53 9.37 23.14
C ALA A 320 18.99 9.51 23.24
N GLU A 321 18.36 10.03 22.19
CA GLU A 321 16.88 10.11 22.11
C GLU A 321 16.24 8.72 22.05
N MET A 322 16.82 7.80 21.28
CA MET A 322 16.36 6.43 21.22
C MET A 322 16.48 5.71 22.57
N ALA A 323 17.58 5.94 23.30
CA ALA A 323 17.73 5.42 24.66
C ALA A 323 16.68 5.98 25.62
N THR A 324 16.31 7.26 25.47
CA THR A 324 15.24 7.89 26.25
C THR A 324 13.87 7.31 25.89
N LEU A 325 13.59 7.12 24.59
CA LEU A 325 12.36 6.48 24.13
C LEU A 325 12.21 5.07 24.72
N ARG A 326 13.27 4.25 24.66
CA ARG A 326 13.23 2.86 25.19
C ARG A 326 12.99 2.78 26.71
N LYS A 327 13.32 3.83 27.48
CA LYS A 327 12.98 3.93 28.91
C LYS A 327 11.49 4.06 29.18
N THR A 328 10.65 4.43 28.19
CA THR A 328 9.18 4.42 28.31
C THR A 328 8.61 3.01 28.43
N GLY A 329 9.41 1.97 28.18
CA GLY A 329 8.98 0.58 28.22
C GLY A 329 8.25 0.12 26.94
N VAL A 330 8.15 0.98 25.91
CA VAL A 330 7.50 0.60 24.64
C VAL A 330 8.31 -0.51 23.95
N ARG A 331 7.59 -1.53 23.50
CA ARG A 331 8.13 -2.65 22.74
C ARG A 331 7.42 -2.67 21.38
N HIS A 332 8.14 -2.31 20.31
CA HIS A 332 7.56 -2.22 18.98
C HIS A 332 8.63 -2.47 17.90
N PRO A 333 8.35 -3.23 16.83
CA PRO A 333 9.34 -3.56 15.80
C PRO A 333 9.95 -2.32 15.13
N MET A 334 9.17 -1.27 14.85
CA MET A 334 9.69 -0.03 14.27
C MET A 334 10.70 0.68 15.18
N VAL A 335 10.49 0.63 16.49
CA VAL A 335 11.42 1.23 17.48
C VAL A 335 12.74 0.48 17.50
N GLU A 336 12.68 -0.85 17.54
CA GLU A 336 13.89 -1.69 17.53
C GLU A 336 14.63 -1.60 16.19
N ASN A 337 13.86 -1.53 15.08
CA ASN A 337 14.42 -1.35 13.74
C ASN A 337 15.20 -0.04 13.61
N LEU A 338 14.61 1.08 14.07
CA LEU A 338 15.29 2.38 14.07
C LEU A 338 16.51 2.40 14.99
N ALA A 339 16.43 1.79 16.17
CA ALA A 339 17.56 1.68 17.10
C ALA A 339 18.73 0.93 16.45
N ALA A 340 18.46 -0.18 15.78
CA ALA A 340 19.47 -0.94 15.05
C ALA A 340 20.04 -0.16 13.87
N GLN A 341 19.21 0.54 13.10
CA GLN A 341 19.65 1.37 12.00
C GLN A 341 20.59 2.48 12.48
N ILE A 342 20.27 3.16 13.58
CA ILE A 342 21.15 4.17 14.19
C ILE A 342 22.50 3.57 14.54
N LYS A 343 22.53 2.39 15.17
CA LYS A 343 23.79 1.70 15.52
C LYS A 343 24.60 1.33 14.29
N ARG A 344 23.96 0.77 13.25
CA ARG A 344 24.63 0.38 12.00
C ARG A 344 25.25 1.60 11.30
N GLU A 345 24.47 2.68 11.14
CA GLU A 345 24.93 3.87 10.42
C GLU A 345 25.93 4.71 11.22
N SER A 346 25.94 4.59 12.55
CA SER A 346 26.97 5.19 13.40
C SER A 346 28.29 4.40 13.47
N GLY A 347 28.44 3.31 12.69
CA GLY A 347 29.67 2.51 12.63
C GLY A 347 29.75 1.40 13.68
N ASN A 348 28.63 1.04 14.32
CA ASN A 348 28.59 -0.07 15.28
C ASN A 348 27.60 -1.17 14.83
N PRO A 349 27.85 -1.87 13.71
CA PRO A 349 26.97 -2.90 13.19
C PRO A 349 26.83 -4.13 14.10
N GLU A 350 27.81 -4.42 14.98
CA GLU A 350 27.65 -5.52 15.95
C GLU A 350 26.57 -5.21 17.00
N ALA A 351 26.50 -3.98 17.49
CA ALA A 351 25.41 -3.56 18.37
C ALA A 351 24.05 -3.61 17.64
N ALA A 352 24.00 -3.20 16.37
CA ALA A 352 22.80 -3.32 15.54
C ALA A 352 22.35 -4.77 15.42
N ARG A 353 23.27 -5.70 15.14
CA ARG A 353 22.99 -7.13 15.05
C ARG A 353 22.36 -7.67 16.34
N ALA A 354 22.96 -7.33 17.49
CA ALA A 354 22.43 -7.79 18.78
C ALA A 354 21.01 -7.28 19.06
N ILE A 355 20.70 -6.03 18.71
CA ILE A 355 19.35 -5.46 18.81
C ILE A 355 18.37 -6.24 17.91
N LEU A 356 18.74 -6.48 16.66
CA LEU A 356 17.89 -7.16 15.69
C LEU A 356 17.63 -8.62 16.05
N GLU A 357 18.65 -9.35 16.53
CA GLU A 357 18.48 -10.73 17.00
C GLU A 357 17.51 -10.82 18.19
N ALA A 358 17.56 -9.86 19.10
CA ALA A 358 16.62 -9.79 20.21
C ALA A 358 15.20 -9.43 19.74
N ALA A 359 15.08 -8.43 18.85
CA ALA A 359 13.82 -7.99 18.30
C ALA A 359 13.12 -9.07 17.45
N MET A 360 13.87 -9.81 16.62
CA MET A 360 13.34 -10.90 15.80
C MET A 360 12.84 -12.10 16.60
N LYS A 361 13.32 -12.30 17.84
CA LYS A 361 12.75 -13.31 18.75
C LYS A 361 11.37 -12.89 19.25
N GLU A 362 11.17 -11.60 19.46
CA GLU A 362 9.88 -11.04 19.92
C GLU A 362 8.89 -10.84 18.76
N PHE A 363 9.41 -10.44 17.59
CA PHE A 363 8.64 -10.16 16.37
C PHE A 363 9.14 -10.99 15.17
N PRO A 364 8.96 -12.34 15.19
CA PRO A 364 9.63 -13.25 14.26
C PRO A 364 9.20 -13.08 12.78
N ALA A 365 7.99 -12.56 12.55
CA ALA A 365 7.44 -12.37 11.21
C ALA A 365 7.45 -10.88 10.78
N ASN A 366 8.48 -10.11 11.14
CA ASN A 366 8.57 -8.72 10.74
C ASN A 366 9.60 -8.53 9.61
N LEU A 367 9.09 -8.17 8.44
CA LEU A 367 9.89 -8.00 7.22
C LEU A 367 10.97 -6.92 7.38
N ALA A 368 10.63 -5.77 7.97
CA ALA A 368 11.56 -4.64 8.11
C ALA A 368 12.75 -4.99 9.00
N LEU A 369 12.52 -5.70 10.12
CA LEU A 369 13.59 -6.22 10.97
C LEU A 369 14.49 -7.20 10.22
N GLY A 370 13.88 -8.10 9.43
CA GLY A 370 14.61 -9.07 8.64
C GLY A 370 15.50 -8.41 7.57
N ILE A 371 14.97 -7.43 6.84
CA ILE A 371 15.73 -6.63 5.86
C ILE A 371 16.93 -5.96 6.55
N ASN A 372 16.68 -5.24 7.65
CA ASN A 372 17.75 -4.55 8.38
C ASN A 372 18.80 -5.52 8.96
N TYR A 373 18.37 -6.74 9.35
CA TYR A 373 19.31 -7.78 9.82
C TYR A 373 20.24 -8.24 8.69
N VAL A 374 19.70 -8.51 7.49
CA VAL A 374 20.52 -8.87 6.33
C VAL A 374 21.49 -7.74 5.97
N GLU A 375 21.04 -6.50 5.91
CA GLU A 375 21.89 -5.34 5.67
C GLU A 375 23.00 -5.17 6.73
N THR A 376 22.66 -5.49 7.99
CA THR A 376 23.64 -5.43 9.09
C THR A 376 24.68 -6.52 8.97
N LEU A 377 24.30 -7.75 8.58
CA LEU A 377 25.25 -8.83 8.30
C LEU A 377 26.14 -8.51 7.08
N GLN A 378 25.59 -7.87 6.04
CA GLN A 378 26.37 -7.38 4.90
C GLN A 378 27.38 -6.31 5.33
N ALA A 379 26.99 -5.38 6.20
CA ALA A 379 27.89 -4.35 6.74
C ALA A 379 29.03 -4.94 7.59
N LEU A 380 28.80 -6.11 8.22
CA LEU A 380 29.80 -6.87 8.95
C LEU A 380 30.70 -7.75 8.06
N GLY A 381 30.43 -7.83 6.75
CA GLY A 381 31.11 -8.76 5.84
C GLY A 381 30.72 -10.24 6.05
N ARG A 382 29.67 -10.52 6.85
CA ARG A 382 29.19 -11.88 7.16
C ARG A 382 28.25 -12.38 6.05
N TYR A 383 28.73 -12.39 4.79
CA TYR A 383 27.94 -12.67 3.60
C TYR A 383 27.26 -14.05 3.57
N PRO A 384 27.91 -15.16 4.02
CA PRO A 384 27.21 -16.45 4.05
C PRO A 384 25.97 -16.41 4.96
N GLU A 385 26.07 -15.80 6.13
CA GLU A 385 24.95 -15.67 7.06
C GLU A 385 23.89 -14.67 6.55
N ALA A 386 24.30 -13.61 5.87
CA ALA A 386 23.40 -12.68 5.20
C ALA A 386 22.57 -13.38 4.13
N LEU A 387 23.19 -14.29 3.36
CA LEU A 387 22.50 -15.08 2.35
C LEU A 387 21.48 -16.02 2.98
N ASP A 388 21.87 -16.79 4.00
CA ASP A 388 20.95 -17.68 4.72
C ASP A 388 19.75 -16.92 5.32
N ALA A 389 19.98 -15.73 5.85
CA ALA A 389 18.91 -14.88 6.38
C ALA A 389 17.99 -14.35 5.25
N ALA A 390 18.58 -13.89 4.15
CA ALA A 390 17.82 -13.39 2.99
C ALA A 390 17.02 -14.50 2.31
N ASP A 391 17.55 -15.73 2.22
CA ASP A 391 16.82 -16.88 1.68
C ASP A 391 15.62 -17.29 2.55
N ARG A 392 15.73 -17.16 3.88
CA ARG A 392 14.57 -17.33 4.78
C ARG A 392 13.52 -16.25 4.56
N LEU A 393 13.94 -15.00 4.38
CA LEU A 393 13.02 -13.91 4.04
C LEU A 393 12.33 -14.12 2.69
N ALA A 394 13.07 -14.55 1.65
CA ALA A 394 12.50 -14.83 0.34
C ALA A 394 11.43 -15.94 0.37
N LYS A 395 11.60 -16.94 1.24
CA LYS A 395 10.58 -17.98 1.46
C LYS A 395 9.32 -17.44 2.16
N ALA A 396 9.50 -16.51 3.11
CA ALA A 396 8.39 -15.91 3.85
C ALA A 396 7.70 -14.79 3.05
N TYR A 397 8.45 -14.07 2.23
CA TYR A 397 8.00 -12.91 1.45
C TYR A 397 8.48 -13.01 0.00
N PRO A 398 7.96 -13.97 -0.78
CA PRO A 398 8.44 -14.25 -2.14
C PRO A 398 8.19 -13.12 -3.14
N GLU A 399 7.22 -12.25 -2.86
CA GLU A 399 6.82 -11.13 -3.72
C GLU A 399 7.46 -9.79 -3.31
N GLU A 400 8.43 -9.82 -2.38
CA GLU A 400 9.07 -8.61 -1.87
C GLU A 400 10.37 -8.30 -2.67
N PRO A 401 10.38 -7.25 -3.51
CA PRO A 401 11.55 -6.94 -4.35
C PRO A 401 12.83 -6.70 -3.55
N ALA A 402 12.72 -5.98 -2.42
CA ALA A 402 13.87 -5.61 -1.59
C ALA A 402 14.67 -6.85 -1.12
N VAL A 403 14.00 -7.98 -0.87
CA VAL A 403 14.66 -9.22 -0.47
C VAL A 403 15.54 -9.78 -1.59
N HIS A 404 15.04 -9.77 -2.82
CA HIS A 404 15.80 -10.25 -4.00
C HIS A 404 16.99 -9.32 -4.32
N GLU A 405 16.85 -8.01 -4.06
CA GLU A 405 17.96 -7.06 -4.18
C GLU A 405 19.04 -7.35 -3.14
N LEU A 406 18.68 -7.64 -1.89
CA LEU A 406 19.62 -8.04 -0.84
C LEU A 406 20.36 -9.34 -1.17
N ILE A 407 19.64 -10.34 -1.71
CA ILE A 407 20.25 -11.59 -2.20
C ILE A 407 21.26 -11.30 -3.32
N ALA A 408 20.87 -10.46 -4.28
CA ALA A 408 21.75 -10.09 -5.40
C ALA A 408 23.00 -9.37 -4.91
N LYS A 409 22.88 -8.42 -3.99
CA LYS A 409 23.98 -7.69 -3.38
C LYS A 409 24.92 -8.65 -2.65
N THR A 410 24.36 -9.61 -1.90
CA THR A 410 25.15 -10.62 -1.17
C THR A 410 25.92 -11.54 -2.13
N TYR A 411 25.29 -12.03 -3.20
CA TYR A 411 25.99 -12.83 -4.20
C TYR A 411 27.08 -12.04 -4.92
N GLY A 412 26.84 -10.76 -5.21
CA GLY A 412 27.85 -9.87 -5.79
C GLY A 412 29.10 -9.75 -4.91
N ALA A 413 28.91 -9.59 -3.60
CA ALA A 413 30.01 -9.54 -2.64
C ALA A 413 30.77 -10.88 -2.50
N LEU A 414 30.08 -12.00 -2.74
CA LEU A 414 30.69 -13.34 -2.80
C LEU A 414 31.34 -13.69 -4.15
N GLY A 415 31.28 -12.80 -5.15
CA GLY A 415 31.80 -13.04 -6.49
C GLY A 415 30.99 -14.03 -7.34
N LYS A 416 29.78 -14.40 -6.89
CA LYS A 416 28.89 -15.36 -7.57
C LYS A 416 28.01 -14.66 -8.60
N ARG A 417 28.56 -14.34 -9.77
CA ARG A 417 27.93 -13.47 -10.78
C ARG A 417 26.62 -14.05 -11.35
N THR A 418 26.60 -15.33 -11.70
CA THR A 418 25.36 -15.98 -12.21
C THR A 418 24.24 -15.87 -11.19
N ALA A 419 24.50 -16.18 -9.91
CA ALA A 419 23.50 -16.12 -8.86
C ALA A 419 23.06 -14.67 -8.59
N GLN A 420 23.97 -13.71 -8.65
CA GLN A 420 23.68 -12.28 -8.55
C GLN A 420 22.68 -11.84 -9.62
N HIS A 421 22.95 -12.13 -10.89
CA HIS A 421 22.09 -11.73 -11.99
C HIS A 421 20.74 -12.47 -11.99
N ARG A 422 20.70 -13.73 -11.52
CA ARG A 422 19.43 -14.43 -11.29
C ARG A 422 18.57 -13.71 -10.24
N ALA A 423 19.13 -13.32 -9.12
CA ALA A 423 18.41 -12.59 -8.07
C ALA A 423 17.95 -11.21 -8.56
N LEU A 424 18.79 -10.49 -9.35
CA LEU A 424 18.39 -9.23 -9.99
C LEU A 424 17.26 -9.43 -11.01
N ALA A 425 17.22 -10.56 -11.71
CA ALA A 425 16.12 -10.84 -12.63
C ALA A 425 14.78 -10.95 -11.88
N GLU A 426 14.73 -11.66 -10.74
CA GLU A 426 13.53 -11.73 -9.91
C GLU A 426 13.16 -10.36 -9.32
N PHE A 427 14.16 -9.58 -8.84
CA PHE A 427 13.94 -8.20 -8.41
C PHE A 427 13.25 -7.36 -9.50
N TYR A 428 13.79 -7.34 -10.72
CA TYR A 428 13.21 -6.57 -11.81
C TYR A 428 11.84 -7.09 -12.24
N LEU A 429 11.63 -8.40 -12.18
CA LEU A 429 10.32 -8.99 -12.48
C LEU A 429 9.26 -8.51 -11.47
N LEU A 430 9.57 -8.52 -10.19
CA LEU A 430 8.69 -8.03 -9.13
C LEU A 430 8.48 -6.50 -9.18
N LYS A 431 9.48 -5.78 -9.68
CA LYS A 431 9.36 -4.34 -10.00
C LYS A 431 8.64 -4.09 -11.33
N GLY A 432 8.08 -5.12 -11.98
CA GLY A 432 7.32 -4.99 -13.21
C GLY A 432 8.16 -4.71 -14.47
N SER A 433 9.48 -4.85 -14.42
CA SER A 433 10.36 -4.59 -15.56
C SER A 433 10.79 -5.89 -16.24
N LEU A 434 9.88 -6.48 -17.04
CA LEU A 434 10.14 -7.71 -17.79
C LEU A 434 11.37 -7.60 -18.74
N PRO A 435 11.60 -6.48 -19.47
CA PRO A 435 12.81 -6.33 -20.28
C PRO A 435 14.10 -6.35 -19.47
N ALA A 436 14.13 -5.68 -18.30
CA ALA A 436 15.30 -5.68 -17.42
C ALA A 436 15.55 -7.07 -16.82
N ALA A 437 14.50 -7.81 -16.44
CA ALA A 437 14.61 -9.18 -15.96
C ALA A 437 15.23 -10.11 -17.02
N ILE A 438 14.78 -10.01 -18.27
CA ILE A 438 15.34 -10.75 -19.41
C ILE A 438 16.83 -10.42 -19.61
N GLN A 439 17.20 -9.13 -19.55
CA GLN A 439 18.58 -8.70 -19.66
C GLN A 439 19.44 -9.30 -18.54
N GLN A 440 18.96 -9.31 -17.30
CA GLN A 440 19.69 -9.90 -16.18
C GLN A 440 19.89 -11.41 -16.34
N LEU A 441 18.90 -12.14 -16.84
CA LEU A 441 19.07 -13.58 -17.13
C LEU A 441 20.07 -13.83 -18.26
N GLN A 442 20.17 -12.94 -19.26
CA GLN A 442 21.21 -13.03 -20.28
C GLN A 442 22.60 -12.86 -19.67
N LEU A 443 22.77 -11.85 -18.79
CA LEU A 443 24.02 -11.64 -18.06
C LEU A 443 24.35 -12.83 -17.15
N ALA A 444 23.34 -13.43 -16.50
CA ALA A 444 23.51 -14.65 -15.71
C ALA A 444 24.04 -15.81 -16.53
N ARG A 445 23.50 -16.00 -17.74
CA ARG A 445 23.93 -17.06 -18.68
C ARG A 445 25.39 -16.88 -19.11
N ASP A 446 25.80 -15.63 -19.35
CA ASP A 446 27.10 -15.29 -19.91
C ASP A 446 28.16 -15.06 -18.81
N ALA A 447 27.83 -15.21 -17.55
CA ALA A 447 28.72 -14.93 -16.40
C ALA A 447 29.90 -15.92 -16.24
N GLY A 448 29.71 -17.18 -16.65
CA GLY A 448 30.77 -18.18 -16.73
C GLY A 448 31.19 -18.87 -15.43
N ASP A 449 30.43 -18.66 -14.33
CA ASP A 449 30.70 -19.21 -13.00
C ASP A 449 29.66 -20.23 -12.52
N ALA A 450 28.78 -20.69 -13.42
CA ALA A 450 27.71 -21.62 -13.08
C ALA A 450 27.96 -23.02 -13.64
N ASP A 451 27.41 -24.02 -12.94
CA ASP A 451 27.34 -25.40 -13.43
C ASP A 451 26.23 -25.58 -14.49
N PHE A 452 26.24 -26.76 -15.13
CA PHE A 452 25.28 -27.11 -16.18
C PHE A 452 23.82 -27.02 -15.70
N TYR A 453 23.50 -27.44 -14.46
CA TYR A 453 22.15 -27.44 -13.95
C TYR A 453 21.64 -26.03 -13.74
N THR A 454 22.50 -25.17 -13.18
CA THR A 454 22.20 -23.74 -12.97
C THR A 454 21.99 -23.04 -14.30
N LEU A 455 22.83 -23.27 -15.32
CA LEU A 455 22.67 -22.70 -16.67
C LEU A 455 21.37 -23.18 -17.32
N SER A 456 21.03 -24.47 -17.19
CA SER A 456 19.78 -25.00 -17.71
C SER A 456 18.55 -24.33 -17.09
N ALA A 457 18.58 -24.05 -15.79
CA ALA A 457 17.52 -23.32 -15.10
C ALA A 457 17.42 -21.86 -15.58
N VAL A 458 18.56 -21.19 -15.79
CA VAL A 458 18.61 -19.83 -16.36
C VAL A 458 17.99 -19.80 -17.76
N ASP A 459 18.36 -20.74 -18.63
CA ASP A 459 17.85 -20.83 -20.00
C ASP A 459 16.34 -21.13 -20.03
N ALA A 460 15.85 -21.98 -19.13
CA ALA A 460 14.43 -22.26 -19.01
C ALA A 460 13.65 -21.00 -18.60
N ARG A 461 14.13 -20.28 -17.59
CA ARG A 461 13.51 -19.03 -17.12
C ARG A 461 13.57 -17.94 -18.19
N LEU A 462 14.67 -17.83 -18.92
CA LEU A 462 14.83 -16.88 -20.01
C LEU A 462 13.84 -17.14 -21.16
N ARG A 463 13.60 -18.41 -21.53
CA ARG A 463 12.58 -18.77 -22.52
C ARG A 463 11.18 -18.38 -22.05
N ASP A 464 10.84 -18.71 -20.82
CA ASP A 464 9.55 -18.36 -20.19
C ASP A 464 9.27 -16.85 -20.26
N LEU A 465 10.21 -16.02 -19.80
CA LEU A 465 10.03 -14.57 -19.79
C LEU A 465 9.99 -13.97 -21.22
N ARG A 466 10.71 -14.53 -22.18
CA ARG A 466 10.63 -14.09 -23.58
C ARG A 466 9.27 -14.43 -24.21
N THR A 467 8.71 -15.59 -23.90
CA THR A 467 7.36 -15.96 -24.33
C THR A 467 6.34 -14.99 -23.77
N ARG A 468 6.39 -14.74 -22.48
CA ARG A 468 5.53 -13.75 -21.81
C ARG A 468 5.66 -12.36 -22.45
N GLN A 469 6.88 -11.91 -22.74
CA GLN A 469 7.11 -10.62 -23.42
C GLN A 469 6.49 -10.56 -24.80
N ALA A 470 6.56 -11.67 -25.55
CA ALA A 470 5.96 -11.75 -26.88
C ALA A 470 4.43 -11.72 -26.82
N GLU A 471 3.85 -12.36 -25.81
CA GLU A 471 2.40 -12.34 -25.54
C GLU A 471 1.93 -10.93 -25.16
N GLU A 472 2.61 -10.26 -24.22
CA GLU A 472 2.29 -8.89 -23.81
C GLU A 472 2.36 -7.90 -25.00
N LYS A 473 3.37 -8.05 -25.88
CA LYS A 473 3.48 -7.23 -27.09
C LYS A 473 2.34 -7.48 -28.10
N LYS A 474 1.89 -8.72 -28.27
CA LYS A 474 0.77 -9.06 -29.15
C LYS A 474 -0.52 -8.47 -28.64
N GLU A 475 -0.74 -8.51 -27.32
CA GLU A 475 -1.92 -7.94 -26.70
C GLU A 475 -1.97 -6.42 -26.81
N MET A 476 -0.82 -5.71 -26.61
CA MET A 476 -0.71 -4.28 -26.79
C MET A 476 -0.85 -3.83 -28.26
N ALA A 477 -0.52 -4.69 -29.21
CA ALA A 477 -0.65 -4.38 -30.65
C ALA A 477 -2.09 -4.45 -31.18
N GLY A 478 -3.09 -4.69 -30.34
CA GLY A 478 -4.51 -4.52 -30.70
C GLY A 478 -5.09 -5.66 -31.52
N LYS A 479 -4.81 -6.84 -31.15
CA LYS A 479 -5.51 -8.01 -31.71
C LYS A 479 -6.83 -8.24 -31.15
#